data_2f7e18da9522ac5ee43ad56d32e7e22f
#
_entry.id   2f7e18da9522ac5ee43ad56d32e7e22f
#
_cell.length_a   1.000
_cell.length_b   1.000
_cell.length_c   1.000
_cell.angle_alpha   90.00
_cell.angle_beta   90.00
_cell.angle_gamma   90.00
#
_symmetry.space_group_name_H-M   'P 1'
#
loop_
_entity.id
_entity.type
_entity.pdbx_description
1 polymer ?
#
loop_
_entity_poly.entity_id
_entity_poly.type
_entity_poly.pdbx_seq_one_letter_code
_entity_poly.pdbx_strand_id
1 'polypeptide(L)'
;MKTLAAAMTTHIGQEVSTLAVCWKMTASGGTVLGFTSHVADLTVSSQLYKSATGFTPSAVSGTASFSVDNMNVEGLLGADFSVADLLAGKWDFATVEIFLVNYLNLTGGTIKVRKGTLGAVTLGRQQFSAEIRGMLQAYSRSIVELYSPSCRADLGDTRCNIALGPYTFTGMVTSFTNARVFFDSARAQANGYFDGGLLTWTSGLNNGRTMEVKSYLLTGGAFQLVQPMASLIALSDAYSVYAGCDKQVATCKTKFSNLVNFRGEPFVPQSADVAMSTITGGIGKFF
;
A
#
# COMPACT_ATOMS: atom_id res chain seq x y z
N MET A 1 -12.29 29.27 -5.96
CA MET A 1 -12.85 29.25 -7.33
C MET A 1 -11.90 28.42 -8.19
N LYS A 2 -12.41 27.46 -8.98
CA LYS A 2 -11.55 26.67 -9.89
C LYS A 2 -11.19 27.51 -11.11
N THR A 3 -9.90 27.60 -11.43
CA THR A 3 -9.43 28.28 -12.65
C THR A 3 -9.59 27.32 -13.83
N LEU A 4 -10.38 27.69 -14.82
CA LEU A 4 -10.60 26.93 -16.05
C LEU A 4 -9.84 27.57 -17.21
N ALA A 5 -9.43 26.73 -18.19
CA ALA A 5 -8.89 27.25 -19.44
C ALA A 5 -9.97 28.03 -20.20
N ALA A 6 -9.61 29.08 -20.90
CA ALA A 6 -10.58 29.93 -21.61
C ALA A 6 -11.45 29.18 -22.60
N ALA A 7 -10.85 28.24 -23.36
CA ALA A 7 -11.58 27.40 -24.31
C ALA A 7 -12.64 26.52 -23.62
N MET A 8 -12.34 26.03 -22.42
CA MET A 8 -13.28 25.21 -21.64
C MET A 8 -14.40 26.08 -21.05
N THR A 9 -14.07 27.30 -20.58
CA THR A 9 -15.07 28.25 -20.06
C THR A 9 -16.07 28.62 -21.15
N THR A 10 -15.59 28.92 -22.37
CA THR A 10 -16.46 29.21 -23.52
C THR A 10 -17.33 28.03 -23.87
N HIS A 11 -16.79 26.81 -23.83
CA HIS A 11 -17.52 25.58 -24.17
C HIS A 11 -18.66 25.28 -23.18
N ILE A 12 -18.43 25.47 -21.88
CA ILE A 12 -19.49 25.26 -20.87
C ILE A 12 -20.62 26.25 -21.00
N GLY A 13 -20.36 27.43 -21.50
CA GLY A 13 -21.37 28.47 -21.73
C GLY A 13 -22.26 28.24 -22.98
N GLN A 14 -22.02 27.15 -23.74
CA GLN A 14 -22.83 26.81 -24.92
C GLN A 14 -24.08 26.04 -24.50
N GLU A 15 -25.13 26.12 -25.33
CA GLU A 15 -26.39 25.35 -25.12
C GLU A 15 -26.18 23.85 -25.11
N VAL A 16 -25.22 23.34 -25.89
CA VAL A 16 -24.86 21.92 -25.98
C VAL A 16 -23.41 21.75 -25.57
N SER A 17 -23.17 20.94 -24.56
CA SER A 17 -21.82 20.61 -24.11
C SER A 17 -21.42 19.20 -24.56
N THR A 18 -20.20 19.07 -25.08
CA THR A 18 -19.61 17.80 -25.54
C THR A 18 -18.56 17.33 -24.52
N LEU A 19 -19.00 17.01 -23.30
CA LEU A 19 -18.13 16.65 -22.20
C LEU A 19 -18.12 15.13 -21.98
N ALA A 20 -16.92 14.56 -21.83
CA ALA A 20 -16.73 13.20 -21.39
C ALA A 20 -15.99 13.17 -20.06
N VAL A 21 -16.34 12.22 -19.19
CA VAL A 21 -15.62 11.96 -17.93
C VAL A 21 -14.42 11.10 -18.26
N CYS A 22 -13.26 11.48 -17.75
CA CYS A 22 -12.03 10.70 -17.82
C CYS A 22 -11.53 10.37 -16.41
N TRP A 23 -11.02 9.16 -16.27
CA TRP A 23 -10.46 8.62 -15.03
C TRP A 23 -9.01 8.25 -15.28
N LYS A 24 -8.12 8.76 -14.46
CA LYS A 24 -6.71 8.41 -14.48
C LYS A 24 -6.36 7.72 -13.18
N MET A 25 -5.94 6.48 -13.26
CA MET A 25 -5.40 5.73 -12.13
C MET A 25 -3.88 5.65 -12.26
N THR A 26 -3.17 5.98 -11.20
CA THR A 26 -1.71 5.90 -11.14
C THR A 26 -1.32 5.04 -9.94
N ALA A 27 -0.74 3.87 -10.22
CA ALA A 27 -0.22 2.98 -9.20
C ALA A 27 1.03 3.59 -8.53
N SER A 28 1.35 3.16 -7.31
CA SER A 28 2.56 3.58 -6.61
C SER A 28 3.86 3.27 -7.38
N GLY A 29 3.86 2.19 -8.18
CA GLY A 29 4.95 1.83 -9.09
C GLY A 29 5.01 2.63 -10.40
N GLY A 30 4.17 3.67 -10.56
CA GLY A 30 4.18 4.56 -11.74
C GLY A 30 3.36 4.06 -12.93
N THR A 31 2.76 2.87 -12.88
CA THR A 31 1.86 2.39 -13.95
C THR A 31 0.62 3.27 -14.00
N VAL A 32 0.24 3.72 -15.19
CA VAL A 32 -0.92 4.57 -15.42
C VAL A 32 -1.96 3.85 -16.26
N LEU A 33 -3.21 3.87 -15.82
CA LEU A 33 -4.38 3.45 -16.60
C LEU A 33 -5.35 4.62 -16.76
N GLY A 34 -5.93 4.72 -17.95
CA GLY A 34 -6.94 5.74 -18.29
C GLY A 34 -8.24 5.09 -18.78
N PHE A 35 -9.36 5.60 -18.30
CA PHE A 35 -10.70 5.18 -18.70
C PHE A 35 -11.55 6.39 -19.05
N THR A 36 -12.49 6.24 -19.97
CA THR A 36 -13.40 7.32 -20.37
C THR A 36 -14.85 6.83 -20.49
N SER A 37 -15.78 7.72 -20.19
CA SER A 37 -17.22 7.48 -20.43
C SER A 37 -17.62 7.68 -21.89
N HIS A 38 -16.71 8.14 -22.74
CA HIS A 38 -16.98 8.31 -24.17
C HIS A 38 -17.02 6.96 -24.88
N VAL A 39 -17.80 6.85 -25.95
CA VAL A 39 -17.97 5.61 -26.75
C VAL A 39 -16.71 5.20 -27.53
N ALA A 40 -15.77 6.12 -27.73
CA ALA A 40 -14.49 5.88 -28.39
C ALA A 40 -13.33 6.24 -27.45
N ASP A 41 -12.18 5.62 -27.68
CA ASP A 41 -10.95 5.92 -26.95
C ASP A 41 -10.53 7.38 -27.15
N LEU A 42 -10.07 8.01 -26.09
CA LEU A 42 -9.61 9.40 -26.12
C LEU A 42 -8.11 9.47 -25.72
N THR A 43 -7.35 10.29 -26.44
CA THR A 43 -5.95 10.55 -26.06
C THR A 43 -5.84 11.99 -25.55
N VAL A 44 -5.64 12.15 -24.22
CA VAL A 44 -5.51 13.45 -23.58
C VAL A 44 -4.12 13.59 -23.00
N SER A 45 -3.38 14.64 -23.38
CA SER A 45 -2.00 14.87 -22.92
C SER A 45 -1.09 13.64 -23.07
N SER A 46 -1.12 12.99 -24.23
CA SER A 46 -0.36 11.79 -24.57
C SER A 46 -0.70 10.53 -23.76
N GLN A 47 -1.75 10.56 -22.94
CA GLN A 47 -2.26 9.40 -22.22
C GLN A 47 -3.53 8.89 -22.92
N LEU A 48 -3.59 7.58 -23.18
CA LEU A 48 -4.75 6.90 -23.73
C LEU A 48 -5.78 6.62 -22.63
N TYR A 49 -7.04 6.97 -22.89
CA TYR A 49 -8.21 6.68 -22.06
C TYR A 49 -9.14 5.74 -22.83
N LYS A 50 -9.27 4.52 -22.33
CA LYS A 50 -10.03 3.45 -22.98
C LYS A 50 -11.52 3.58 -22.69
N SER A 51 -12.36 3.38 -23.73
CA SER A 51 -13.81 3.48 -23.68
C SER A 51 -14.51 2.22 -23.14
N ALA A 52 -13.86 1.07 -23.21
CA ALA A 52 -14.52 -0.25 -23.20
C ALA A 52 -14.73 -0.86 -21.81
N THR A 53 -14.59 -0.12 -20.69
CA THR A 53 -14.45 -0.76 -19.39
C THR A 53 -15.62 -0.64 -18.44
N GLY A 54 -16.78 -0.15 -18.91
CA GLY A 54 -18.01 -0.13 -18.09
C GLY A 54 -17.87 0.54 -16.72
N PHE A 55 -16.97 1.53 -16.61
CA PHE A 55 -16.81 2.31 -15.38
C PHE A 55 -18.04 3.19 -15.17
N THR A 56 -18.84 2.85 -14.18
CA THR A 56 -19.98 3.64 -13.77
C THR A 56 -19.66 4.32 -12.44
N PRO A 57 -19.45 5.65 -12.43
CA PRO A 57 -19.27 6.37 -11.18
C PRO A 57 -20.61 6.47 -10.44
N SER A 58 -20.58 6.27 -9.14
CA SER A 58 -21.68 6.76 -8.30
C SER A 58 -21.71 8.29 -8.32
N ALA A 59 -22.81 8.89 -7.91
CA ALA A 59 -22.91 10.34 -7.77
C ALA A 59 -21.77 10.84 -6.85
N VAL A 60 -21.07 11.90 -7.29
CA VAL A 60 -20.07 12.58 -6.47
C VAL A 60 -20.82 13.44 -5.45
N SER A 61 -20.97 12.95 -4.23
CA SER A 61 -21.46 13.79 -3.13
C SER A 61 -20.27 14.52 -2.48
N GLY A 62 -20.34 15.83 -2.41
CA GLY A 62 -19.40 16.65 -1.68
C GLY A 62 -20.14 17.39 -0.56
N THR A 63 -19.74 17.19 0.69
CA THR A 63 -20.26 17.94 1.82
C THR A 63 -19.27 19.07 2.19
N ALA A 64 -19.81 20.20 2.65
CA ALA A 64 -18.97 21.31 3.13
C ALA A 64 -18.36 21.04 4.53
N SER A 65 -18.61 19.85 5.10
CA SER A 65 -18.05 19.44 6.38
C SER A 65 -16.69 18.74 6.22
N PHE A 66 -15.87 18.72 7.27
CA PHE A 66 -14.62 17.95 7.34
C PHE A 66 -14.83 16.44 7.42
N SER A 67 -15.91 15.90 6.85
CA SER A 67 -16.13 14.47 6.73
C SER A 67 -15.37 13.92 5.52
N VAL A 68 -14.92 12.67 5.61
CA VAL A 68 -14.28 11.99 4.49
C VAL A 68 -15.34 11.70 3.43
N ASP A 69 -15.25 12.40 2.31
CA ASP A 69 -16.12 12.12 1.16
C ASP A 69 -15.62 10.88 0.43
N ASN A 70 -16.35 9.78 0.58
CA ASN A 70 -16.09 8.55 -0.15
C ASN A 70 -16.97 8.48 -1.39
N MET A 71 -16.44 7.89 -2.44
CA MET A 71 -17.17 7.62 -3.67
C MET A 71 -16.93 6.17 -4.07
N ASN A 72 -17.98 5.45 -4.43
CA ASN A 72 -17.86 4.11 -4.97
C ASN A 72 -17.78 4.16 -6.49
N VAL A 73 -16.95 3.32 -7.04
CA VAL A 73 -16.79 3.11 -8.48
C VAL A 73 -16.99 1.64 -8.75
N GLU A 74 -17.85 1.35 -9.71
CA GLU A 74 -18.03 0.01 -10.23
C GLU A 74 -17.43 -0.08 -11.62
N GLY A 75 -16.79 -1.19 -11.93
CA GLY A 75 -16.17 -1.41 -13.22
C GLY A 75 -16.07 -2.89 -13.55
N LEU A 76 -15.86 -3.18 -14.82
CA LEU A 76 -15.64 -4.53 -15.31
C LEU A 76 -14.15 -4.89 -15.22
N LEU A 77 -13.90 -6.12 -14.82
CA LEU A 77 -12.56 -6.71 -14.85
C LEU A 77 -12.18 -7.02 -16.29
N GLY A 78 -10.98 -6.67 -16.68
CA GLY A 78 -10.47 -6.89 -18.05
C GLY A 78 -8.96 -7.10 -18.07
N ALA A 79 -8.39 -7.16 -19.27
CA ALA A 79 -6.97 -7.38 -19.47
C ALA A 79 -6.10 -6.28 -18.83
N ASP A 80 -6.58 -5.05 -18.83
CA ASP A 80 -5.85 -3.90 -18.30
C ASP A 80 -5.96 -3.76 -16.76
N PHE A 81 -7.07 -4.28 -16.19
CA PHE A 81 -7.35 -4.24 -14.75
C PHE A 81 -7.73 -5.65 -14.31
N SER A 82 -6.71 -6.47 -14.08
CA SER A 82 -6.87 -7.90 -13.84
C SER A 82 -7.02 -8.20 -12.33
N VAL A 83 -7.73 -9.30 -12.03
CA VAL A 83 -7.84 -9.85 -10.67
C VAL A 83 -6.45 -10.14 -10.09
N ALA A 84 -5.53 -10.65 -10.91
CA ALA A 84 -4.17 -10.96 -10.47
C ALA A 84 -3.41 -9.71 -10.01
N ASP A 85 -3.54 -8.59 -10.72
CA ASP A 85 -2.90 -7.32 -10.35
C ASP A 85 -3.53 -6.72 -9.08
N LEU A 86 -4.84 -6.90 -8.89
CA LEU A 86 -5.53 -6.46 -7.67
C LEU A 86 -5.11 -7.28 -6.45
N LEU A 87 -5.13 -8.61 -6.56
CA LEU A 87 -4.66 -9.49 -5.48
C LEU A 87 -3.17 -9.32 -5.18
N ALA A 88 -2.41 -8.88 -6.17
CA ALA A 88 -1.01 -8.57 -6.03
C ALA A 88 -0.73 -7.24 -5.32
N GLY A 89 -1.77 -6.45 -4.99
CA GLY A 89 -1.61 -5.13 -4.39
C GLY A 89 -1.02 -4.06 -5.32
N LYS A 90 -0.96 -4.30 -6.63
CA LYS A 90 -0.38 -3.35 -7.61
C LYS A 90 -1.10 -1.99 -7.59
N TRP A 91 -2.39 -2.01 -7.30
CA TRP A 91 -3.25 -0.84 -7.27
C TRP A 91 -3.55 -0.32 -5.86
N ASP A 92 -2.93 -0.89 -4.83
CA ASP A 92 -3.11 -0.44 -3.46
C ASP A 92 -2.66 1.02 -3.32
N PHE A 93 -3.54 1.82 -2.75
CA PHE A 93 -3.35 3.27 -2.60
C PHE A 93 -3.10 4.02 -3.92
N ALA A 94 -3.45 3.44 -5.08
CA ALA A 94 -3.33 4.12 -6.37
C ALA A 94 -4.02 5.49 -6.34
N THR A 95 -3.38 6.50 -6.90
CA THR A 95 -3.98 7.82 -7.05
C THR A 95 -5.02 7.77 -8.17
N VAL A 96 -6.23 8.24 -7.89
CA VAL A 96 -7.32 8.35 -8.87
C VAL A 96 -7.63 9.82 -9.09
N GLU A 97 -7.57 10.26 -10.34
CA GLU A 97 -7.94 11.60 -10.78
C GLU A 97 -9.12 11.52 -11.74
N ILE A 98 -10.20 12.25 -11.44
CA ILE A 98 -11.40 12.32 -12.25
C ILE A 98 -11.51 13.74 -12.80
N PHE A 99 -11.69 13.82 -14.12
CA PHE A 99 -11.80 15.10 -14.79
C PHE A 99 -12.71 15.00 -16.01
N LEU A 100 -13.20 16.14 -16.46
CA LEU A 100 -14.00 16.29 -17.69
C LEU A 100 -13.12 16.84 -18.80
N VAL A 101 -13.34 16.35 -20.00
CA VAL A 101 -12.72 16.86 -21.23
C VAL A 101 -13.80 17.12 -22.28
N ASN A 102 -13.55 18.08 -23.15
CA ASN A 102 -14.34 18.22 -24.37
C ASN A 102 -13.82 17.20 -25.39
N TYR A 103 -14.61 16.17 -25.70
CA TYR A 103 -14.17 15.11 -26.63
C TYR A 103 -14.04 15.57 -28.08
N LEU A 104 -14.64 16.70 -28.48
CA LEU A 104 -14.42 17.33 -29.78
C LEU A 104 -13.16 18.20 -29.82
N ASN A 105 -12.66 18.68 -28.65
CA ASN A 105 -11.45 19.49 -28.58
C ASN A 105 -10.63 19.10 -27.33
N LEU A 106 -9.82 18.05 -27.46
CA LEU A 106 -9.01 17.49 -26.38
C LEU A 106 -7.87 18.41 -25.92
N THR A 107 -7.53 19.45 -26.70
CA THR A 107 -6.51 20.45 -26.35
C THR A 107 -7.07 21.64 -25.58
N GLY A 108 -8.40 21.74 -25.49
CA GLY A 108 -9.10 22.88 -24.83
C GLY A 108 -8.95 22.92 -23.29
N GLY A 109 -8.25 21.96 -22.69
CA GLY A 109 -8.04 21.87 -21.25
C GLY A 109 -8.98 20.85 -20.59
N THR A 110 -8.85 20.74 -19.26
CA THR A 110 -9.61 19.76 -18.46
C THR A 110 -10.27 20.42 -17.26
N ILE A 111 -11.40 19.90 -16.82
CA ILE A 111 -12.06 20.31 -15.58
C ILE A 111 -11.81 19.23 -14.53
N LYS A 112 -10.95 19.48 -13.57
CA LYS A 112 -10.71 18.56 -12.47
C LYS A 112 -11.96 18.47 -11.59
N VAL A 113 -12.53 17.26 -11.50
CA VAL A 113 -13.72 16.98 -10.68
C VAL A 113 -13.28 16.54 -9.28
N ARG A 114 -12.48 15.48 -9.22
CA ARG A 114 -12.04 14.90 -7.96
C ARG A 114 -10.64 14.29 -8.08
N LYS A 115 -9.94 14.27 -6.94
CA LYS A 115 -8.72 13.50 -6.75
C LYS A 115 -8.83 12.76 -5.44
N GLY A 116 -8.38 11.51 -5.43
CA GLY A 116 -8.39 10.66 -4.25
C GLY A 116 -7.43 9.49 -4.37
N THR A 117 -7.53 8.57 -3.45
CA THR A 117 -6.79 7.31 -3.45
C THR A 117 -7.75 6.14 -3.51
N LEU A 118 -7.34 5.07 -4.19
CA LEU A 118 -8.09 3.82 -4.22
C LEU A 118 -8.06 3.23 -2.80
N GLY A 119 -9.24 2.93 -2.26
CA GLY A 119 -9.45 2.33 -0.96
C GLY A 119 -9.74 0.84 -1.07
N ALA A 120 -10.76 0.37 -0.33
CA ALA A 120 -11.17 -1.02 -0.38
C ALA A 120 -11.72 -1.39 -1.77
N VAL A 121 -11.28 -2.55 -2.28
CA VAL A 121 -11.75 -3.11 -3.55
C VAL A 121 -12.45 -4.43 -3.26
N THR A 122 -13.71 -4.54 -3.68
CA THR A 122 -14.50 -5.76 -3.60
C THR A 122 -14.57 -6.40 -4.98
N LEU A 123 -14.16 -7.66 -5.06
CA LEU A 123 -14.13 -8.41 -6.32
C LEU A 123 -15.38 -9.27 -6.46
N GLY A 124 -16.08 -9.13 -7.58
CA GLY A 124 -17.09 -10.06 -8.08
C GLY A 124 -16.51 -10.97 -9.15
N ARG A 125 -17.37 -11.75 -9.83
CA ARG A 125 -16.91 -12.68 -10.88
C ARG A 125 -16.35 -11.97 -12.12
N GLN A 126 -16.96 -10.89 -12.55
CA GLN A 126 -16.59 -10.13 -13.75
C GLN A 126 -16.56 -8.63 -13.52
N GLN A 127 -16.88 -8.19 -12.33
CA GLN A 127 -16.94 -6.79 -11.94
C GLN A 127 -16.20 -6.57 -10.63
N PHE A 128 -15.80 -5.34 -10.39
CA PHE A 128 -15.29 -4.92 -9.12
C PHE A 128 -16.03 -3.67 -8.64
N SER A 129 -16.11 -3.49 -7.34
CA SER A 129 -16.51 -2.24 -6.71
C SER A 129 -15.34 -1.72 -5.90
N ALA A 130 -14.99 -0.47 -6.11
CA ALA A 130 -13.86 0.17 -5.43
C ALA A 130 -14.30 1.47 -4.76
N GLU A 131 -13.84 1.65 -3.53
CA GLU A 131 -14.00 2.91 -2.81
C GLU A 131 -12.90 3.89 -3.21
N ILE A 132 -13.25 5.11 -3.58
CA ILE A 132 -12.29 6.21 -3.75
C ILE A 132 -12.39 7.11 -2.53
N ARG A 133 -11.31 7.18 -1.79
CA ARG A 133 -11.16 7.99 -0.58
C ARG A 133 -10.66 9.36 -0.93
N GLY A 134 -11.39 10.37 -0.46
CA GLY A 134 -11.00 11.76 -0.65
C GLY A 134 -9.71 12.14 0.08
N MET A 135 -9.09 13.23 -0.31
CA MET A 135 -7.85 13.73 0.31
C MET A 135 -8.01 14.07 1.80
N LEU A 136 -9.23 14.36 2.26
CA LEU A 136 -9.52 14.66 3.68
C LEU A 136 -9.20 13.48 4.61
N GLN A 137 -9.19 12.24 4.10
CA GLN A 137 -8.78 11.08 4.91
C GLN A 137 -7.33 11.20 5.42
N ALA A 138 -6.46 11.86 4.67
CA ALA A 138 -5.08 12.08 5.12
C ALA A 138 -5.03 13.00 6.37
N TYR A 139 -5.97 13.94 6.47
CA TYR A 139 -6.08 14.84 7.62
C TYR A 139 -6.78 14.22 8.84
N SER A 140 -7.54 13.14 8.65
CA SER A 140 -8.20 12.43 9.75
C SER A 140 -7.27 11.48 10.52
N ARG A 141 -6.04 11.28 10.03
CA ARG A 141 -5.07 10.42 10.72
C ARG A 141 -4.49 11.15 11.93
N SER A 142 -4.41 10.42 13.06
CA SER A 142 -3.63 10.89 14.21
C SER A 142 -2.15 10.95 13.84
N ILE A 143 -1.54 12.12 14.02
CA ILE A 143 -0.10 12.36 13.80
C ILE A 143 0.70 12.33 15.10
N VAL A 144 0.01 12.21 16.23
CA VAL A 144 0.65 12.17 17.56
C VAL A 144 1.13 10.76 17.83
N GLU A 145 2.42 10.60 18.08
CA GLU A 145 3.00 9.34 18.53
C GLU A 145 2.74 9.17 20.04
N LEU A 146 2.24 8.00 20.41
CA LEU A 146 2.04 7.64 21.81
C LEU A 146 3.31 7.00 22.38
N TYR A 147 3.55 7.19 23.66
CA TYR A 147 4.60 6.45 24.37
C TYR A 147 4.30 4.95 24.33
N SER A 148 5.30 4.17 23.95
CA SER A 148 5.19 2.71 23.81
C SER A 148 6.50 2.06 24.21
N PRO A 149 6.48 0.92 24.91
CA PRO A 149 7.70 0.18 25.21
C PRO A 149 8.38 -0.38 23.94
N SER A 150 7.65 -0.55 22.86
CA SER A 150 8.20 -0.99 21.57
C SER A 150 8.69 0.16 20.72
N CYS A 151 9.70 -0.10 19.91
CA CYS A 151 10.28 0.87 18.99
C CYS A 151 9.28 1.28 17.89
N ARG A 152 9.12 2.59 17.67
CA ARG A 152 8.25 3.15 16.62
C ARG A 152 8.92 3.31 15.26
N ALA A 153 10.25 3.17 15.20
CA ALA A 153 11.02 3.25 13.96
C ALA A 153 10.92 1.94 13.17
N ASP A 154 10.94 2.01 11.84
CA ASP A 154 11.10 0.83 11.00
C ASP A 154 12.57 0.52 10.79
N LEU A 155 12.90 -0.77 10.66
CA LEU A 155 14.28 -1.19 10.51
C LEU A 155 14.87 -0.58 9.23
N GLY A 156 15.93 0.20 9.38
CA GLY A 156 16.61 0.88 8.28
C GLY A 156 16.00 2.21 7.86
N ASP A 157 14.94 2.70 8.53
CA ASP A 157 14.42 4.04 8.29
C ASP A 157 15.38 5.13 8.85
N THR A 158 15.10 6.40 8.55
CA THR A 158 15.91 7.54 8.99
C THR A 158 16.00 7.67 10.52
N ARG A 159 15.03 7.13 11.26
CA ARG A 159 14.98 7.14 12.72
C ARG A 159 15.79 5.99 13.32
N CYS A 160 15.69 4.81 12.71
CA CYS A 160 16.48 3.62 13.08
C CYS A 160 17.95 3.78 12.68
N ASN A 161 18.21 4.38 11.51
CA ASN A 161 19.54 4.69 10.97
C ASN A 161 20.52 3.48 10.88
N ILE A 162 19.97 2.26 10.71
CA ILE A 162 20.77 1.06 10.47
C ILE A 162 21.01 0.88 8.98
N ALA A 163 22.26 0.59 8.60
CA ALA A 163 22.59 0.13 7.26
C ALA A 163 22.09 -1.31 7.07
N LEU A 164 21.14 -1.55 6.19
CA LEU A 164 20.54 -2.88 5.96
C LEU A 164 21.50 -3.85 5.25
N GLY A 165 22.51 -3.37 4.52
CA GLY A 165 23.42 -4.21 3.74
C GLY A 165 23.97 -5.44 4.49
N PRO A 166 24.59 -5.29 5.69
CA PRO A 166 25.11 -6.40 6.46
C PRO A 166 24.04 -7.38 6.97
N TYR A 167 22.79 -6.97 6.99
CA TYR A 167 21.64 -7.75 7.48
C TYR A 167 20.74 -8.26 6.34
N THR A 168 21.12 -8.03 5.09
CA THR A 168 20.39 -8.45 3.90
C THR A 168 21.06 -9.68 3.28
N PHE A 169 20.26 -10.68 2.99
CA PHE A 169 20.69 -11.96 2.44
C PHE A 169 19.92 -12.29 1.18
N THR A 170 20.62 -12.75 0.18
CA THR A 170 20.00 -13.26 -1.06
C THR A 170 19.96 -14.78 -1.05
N GLY A 171 18.95 -15.38 -1.67
CA GLY A 171 18.79 -16.83 -1.74
C GLY A 171 17.91 -17.24 -2.89
N MET A 172 17.73 -18.54 -3.01
CA MET A 172 16.86 -19.19 -3.98
C MET A 172 16.02 -20.27 -3.33
N VAL A 173 14.80 -20.44 -3.82
CA VAL A 173 13.88 -21.47 -3.34
C VAL A 173 14.38 -22.85 -3.75
N THR A 174 14.63 -23.71 -2.77
CA THR A 174 15.02 -25.11 -2.99
C THR A 174 13.83 -26.07 -2.98
N SER A 175 12.76 -25.75 -2.23
CA SER A 175 11.47 -26.42 -2.26
C SER A 175 10.37 -25.49 -1.74
N PHE A 176 9.12 -25.83 -1.98
CA PHE A 176 7.97 -25.07 -1.50
C PHE A 176 6.78 -25.98 -1.19
N THR A 177 5.92 -25.55 -0.30
CA THR A 177 4.66 -26.25 0.00
C THR A 177 3.47 -25.57 -0.68
N ASN A 178 3.47 -24.23 -0.69
CA ASN A 178 2.40 -23.41 -1.26
C ASN A 178 2.89 -21.96 -1.50
N ALA A 179 2.00 -21.03 -1.86
CA ALA A 179 2.35 -19.64 -2.09
C ALA A 179 2.80 -18.87 -0.81
N ARG A 180 2.81 -19.52 0.36
CA ARG A 180 3.14 -18.90 1.66
C ARG A 180 4.35 -19.52 2.33
N VAL A 181 4.64 -20.80 2.07
CA VAL A 181 5.69 -21.55 2.74
C VAL A 181 6.65 -22.10 1.70
N PHE A 182 7.92 -21.75 1.86
CA PHE A 182 9.00 -22.24 1.02
C PHE A 182 10.26 -22.51 1.85
N PHE A 183 11.24 -23.16 1.24
CA PHE A 183 12.48 -23.58 1.88
C PHE A 183 13.69 -23.12 1.05
N ASP A 184 14.74 -22.72 1.76
CA ASP A 184 16.06 -22.46 1.21
C ASP A 184 17.09 -23.20 2.07
N SER A 185 17.50 -24.40 1.64
CA SER A 185 18.43 -25.25 2.39
C SER A 185 19.84 -24.65 2.56
N ALA A 186 20.18 -23.59 1.83
CA ALA A 186 21.45 -22.88 1.97
C ALA A 186 21.47 -21.86 3.13
N ARG A 187 20.31 -21.62 3.76
CA ARG A 187 20.22 -20.69 4.90
C ARG A 187 20.77 -21.33 6.18
N ALA A 188 21.65 -20.57 6.88
CA ALA A 188 22.32 -21.03 8.09
C ALA A 188 22.06 -20.14 9.31
N GLN A 189 21.16 -19.17 9.21
CA GLN A 189 20.82 -18.27 10.30
C GLN A 189 20.01 -18.99 11.39
N ALA A 190 20.13 -18.52 12.64
CA ALA A 190 19.38 -19.10 13.75
C ALA A 190 17.86 -18.98 13.56
N ASN A 191 17.10 -19.82 14.24
CA ASN A 191 15.64 -19.74 14.28
C ASN A 191 15.18 -18.32 14.64
N GLY A 192 14.16 -17.82 13.94
CA GLY A 192 13.61 -16.51 14.18
C GLY A 192 14.46 -15.34 13.67
N TYR A 193 15.62 -15.57 13.02
CA TYR A 193 16.49 -14.49 12.57
C TYR A 193 15.80 -13.54 11.61
N PHE A 194 14.91 -14.03 10.77
CA PHE A 194 14.18 -13.27 9.77
C PHE A 194 12.74 -12.92 10.18
N ASP A 195 12.28 -13.31 11.38
CA ASP A 195 10.92 -13.06 11.85
C ASP A 195 10.64 -11.54 11.94
N GLY A 196 9.61 -11.07 11.23
CA GLY A 196 9.33 -9.64 11.05
C GLY A 196 10.27 -8.91 10.07
N GLY A 197 11.09 -9.66 9.33
CA GLY A 197 11.88 -9.12 8.23
C GLY A 197 11.07 -9.05 6.94
N LEU A 198 11.51 -8.22 5.99
CA LEU A 198 10.88 -8.10 4.69
C LEU A 198 11.64 -8.90 3.63
N LEU A 199 10.91 -9.75 2.94
CA LEU A 199 11.40 -10.52 1.81
C LEU A 199 10.94 -9.86 0.52
N THR A 200 11.85 -9.68 -0.42
CA THR A 200 11.61 -9.15 -1.76
C THR A 200 11.97 -10.20 -2.79
N TRP A 201 11.04 -10.57 -3.63
CA TRP A 201 11.30 -11.48 -4.75
C TRP A 201 12.07 -10.76 -5.85
N THR A 202 13.16 -11.37 -6.32
CA THR A 202 14.03 -10.81 -7.38
C THR A 202 13.92 -11.56 -8.70
N SER A 203 13.18 -12.67 -8.74
CA SER A 203 12.85 -13.40 -9.96
C SER A 203 11.49 -14.10 -9.85
N GLY A 204 11.10 -14.83 -10.90
CA GLY A 204 9.85 -15.58 -10.96
C GLY A 204 8.60 -14.72 -11.14
N LEU A 205 7.43 -15.33 -10.94
CA LEU A 205 6.13 -14.66 -11.12
C LEU A 205 5.84 -13.59 -10.07
N ASN A 206 6.54 -13.63 -8.93
CA ASN A 206 6.41 -12.66 -7.85
C ASN A 206 7.50 -11.57 -7.89
N ASN A 207 8.30 -11.49 -8.96
CA ASN A 207 9.40 -10.53 -9.07
C ASN A 207 8.97 -9.09 -8.74
N GLY A 208 9.78 -8.40 -7.93
CA GLY A 208 9.54 -7.04 -7.46
C GLY A 208 8.50 -6.91 -6.33
N ARG A 209 7.89 -8.02 -5.91
CA ARG A 209 6.92 -8.03 -4.80
C ARG A 209 7.61 -8.30 -3.48
N THR A 210 7.07 -7.71 -2.42
CA THR A 210 7.57 -7.86 -1.06
C THR A 210 6.54 -8.52 -0.16
N MET A 211 7.00 -9.27 0.83
CA MET A 211 6.15 -9.83 1.87
C MET A 211 6.95 -9.97 3.17
N GLU A 212 6.30 -9.68 4.28
CA GLU A 212 6.88 -9.86 5.60
C GLU A 212 7.01 -11.34 5.95
N VAL A 213 8.12 -11.70 6.59
CA VAL A 213 8.37 -13.06 7.08
C VAL A 213 7.70 -13.21 8.44
N LYS A 214 6.75 -14.14 8.54
CA LYS A 214 6.07 -14.49 9.79
C LYS A 214 6.98 -15.27 10.71
N SER A 215 7.65 -16.30 10.18
CA SER A 215 8.58 -17.14 10.93
C SER A 215 9.62 -17.76 10.01
N TYR A 216 10.80 -17.94 10.56
CA TYR A 216 11.91 -18.62 9.93
C TYR A 216 12.47 -19.71 10.85
N LEU A 217 12.70 -20.89 10.32
CA LEU A 217 13.33 -22.02 11.02
C LEU A 217 14.57 -22.47 10.25
N LEU A 218 15.67 -22.64 10.97
CA LEU A 218 16.94 -23.16 10.42
C LEU A 218 16.76 -24.57 9.85
N THR A 219 15.94 -25.40 10.51
CA THR A 219 15.65 -26.76 10.02
C THR A 219 15.01 -26.70 8.63
N GLY A 220 15.77 -27.09 7.62
CA GLY A 220 15.37 -27.00 6.22
C GLY A 220 15.38 -25.60 5.60
N GLY A 221 15.79 -24.57 6.35
CA GLY A 221 15.71 -23.18 5.89
C GLY A 221 14.28 -22.74 5.61
N ALA A 222 13.34 -23.11 6.48
CA ALA A 222 11.90 -22.92 6.25
C ALA A 222 11.47 -21.46 6.50
N PHE A 223 10.91 -20.82 5.48
CA PHE A 223 10.26 -19.52 5.56
C PHE A 223 8.75 -19.65 5.50
N GLN A 224 8.07 -19.02 6.43
CA GLN A 224 6.64 -18.80 6.38
C GLN A 224 6.36 -17.30 6.25
N LEU A 225 5.69 -16.88 5.19
CA LEU A 225 5.28 -15.50 4.96
C LEU A 225 4.03 -15.15 5.78
N VAL A 226 3.81 -13.86 6.04
CA VAL A 226 2.61 -13.40 6.77
C VAL A 226 1.34 -13.67 5.97
N GLN A 227 1.39 -13.46 4.65
CA GLN A 227 0.30 -13.77 3.73
C GLN A 227 0.81 -14.58 2.54
N PRO A 228 -0.05 -15.35 1.87
CA PRO A 228 0.34 -16.01 0.64
C PRO A 228 0.64 -14.98 -0.45
N MET A 229 1.63 -15.28 -1.29
CA MET A 229 1.91 -14.49 -2.49
C MET A 229 0.77 -14.62 -3.50
N ALA A 230 0.58 -13.60 -4.31
CA ALA A 230 -0.46 -13.59 -5.35
C ALA A 230 -0.23 -14.64 -6.45
N SER A 231 1.02 -15.02 -6.69
CA SER A 231 1.42 -16.10 -7.60
C SER A 231 2.09 -17.22 -6.83
N LEU A 232 2.02 -18.45 -7.36
CA LEU A 232 2.73 -19.59 -6.78
C LEU A 232 4.24 -19.32 -6.77
N ILE A 233 4.88 -19.74 -5.70
CA ILE A 233 6.34 -19.78 -5.56
C ILE A 233 6.84 -20.96 -6.36
N ALA A 234 7.89 -20.80 -7.13
CA ALA A 234 8.51 -21.87 -7.93
C ALA A 234 9.92 -22.20 -7.45
N LEU A 235 10.41 -23.37 -7.86
CA LEU A 235 11.81 -23.74 -7.64
C LEU A 235 12.74 -22.73 -8.33
N SER A 236 13.85 -22.43 -7.69
CA SER A 236 14.86 -21.47 -8.17
C SER A 236 14.37 -20.01 -8.25
N ASP A 237 13.18 -19.67 -7.75
CA ASP A 237 12.81 -18.28 -7.56
C ASP A 237 13.80 -17.62 -6.61
N ALA A 238 14.41 -16.54 -7.05
CA ALA A 238 15.38 -15.81 -6.25
C ALA A 238 14.70 -14.73 -5.40
N TYR A 239 15.25 -14.51 -4.22
CA TYR A 239 14.75 -13.52 -3.29
C TYR A 239 15.88 -12.80 -2.56
N SER A 240 15.58 -11.65 -1.99
CA SER A 240 16.38 -10.93 -1.02
C SER A 240 15.56 -10.75 0.25
N VAL A 241 16.14 -11.00 1.40
CA VAL A 241 15.48 -10.85 2.69
C VAL A 241 16.40 -10.17 3.69
N TYR A 242 15.90 -9.26 4.48
CA TYR A 242 16.67 -8.71 5.59
C TYR A 242 16.21 -9.26 6.94
N ALA A 243 17.13 -9.19 7.91
CA ALA A 243 16.91 -9.65 9.27
C ALA A 243 15.67 -9.00 9.90
N GLY A 244 14.89 -9.77 10.62
CA GLY A 244 13.70 -9.26 11.29
C GLY A 244 14.01 -8.44 12.54
N CYS A 245 13.10 -7.53 12.89
CA CYS A 245 13.15 -6.71 14.09
C CYS A 245 11.80 -6.81 14.84
N ASP A 246 11.83 -7.31 16.05
CA ASP A 246 10.66 -7.44 16.93
C ASP A 246 10.31 -6.16 17.68
N LYS A 247 10.98 -5.04 17.34
CA LYS A 247 10.79 -3.74 17.96
C LYS A 247 11.13 -3.69 19.46
N GLN A 248 11.79 -4.72 20.00
CA GLN A 248 12.19 -4.78 21.41
C GLN A 248 13.58 -4.20 21.64
N VAL A 249 13.78 -3.60 22.82
CA VAL A 249 15.06 -3.00 23.21
C VAL A 249 16.18 -4.04 23.25
N ALA A 250 15.89 -5.26 23.70
CA ALA A 250 16.87 -6.34 23.78
C ALA A 250 17.41 -6.71 22.40
N THR A 251 16.54 -6.90 21.41
CA THR A 251 16.91 -7.19 20.03
C THR A 251 17.67 -6.05 19.39
N CYS A 252 17.23 -4.80 19.60
CA CYS A 252 17.93 -3.62 19.13
C CYS A 252 19.36 -3.53 19.66
N LYS A 253 19.57 -3.87 20.94
CA LYS A 253 20.89 -3.89 21.59
C LYS A 253 21.76 -5.06 21.11
N THR A 254 21.24 -6.27 21.12
CA THR A 254 22.06 -7.49 20.93
C THR A 254 22.26 -7.85 19.47
N LYS A 255 21.20 -7.77 18.64
CA LYS A 255 21.24 -8.15 17.22
C LYS A 255 21.78 -7.04 16.34
N PHE A 256 21.37 -5.78 16.62
CA PHE A 256 21.69 -4.64 15.77
C PHE A 256 22.71 -3.67 16.35
N SER A 257 23.07 -3.79 17.65
CA SER A 257 23.97 -2.86 18.36
C SER A 257 23.57 -1.39 18.19
N ASN A 258 22.26 -1.10 18.14
CA ASN A 258 21.70 0.18 17.74
C ASN A 258 20.81 0.84 18.81
N LEU A 259 21.11 0.60 20.08
CA LEU A 259 20.31 1.11 21.20
C LEU A 259 20.16 2.65 21.19
N VAL A 260 21.16 3.38 20.69
CA VAL A 260 21.15 4.85 20.60
C VAL A 260 19.99 5.37 19.75
N ASN A 261 19.61 4.63 18.73
CA ASN A 261 18.52 4.98 17.82
C ASN A 261 17.19 4.28 18.17
N PHE A 262 17.12 3.62 19.32
CA PHE A 262 15.87 3.01 19.77
C PHE A 262 14.82 4.10 20.04
N ARG A 263 13.63 3.95 19.46
CA ARG A 263 12.53 4.92 19.51
C ARG A 263 11.32 4.37 20.26
N GLY A 264 11.56 3.78 21.38
CA GLY A 264 10.54 3.32 22.33
C GLY A 264 10.93 3.69 23.75
N GLU A 265 9.99 3.61 24.66
CA GLU A 265 10.15 3.91 26.09
C GLU A 265 9.95 2.62 26.90
N PRO A 266 10.98 1.76 27.03
CA PRO A 266 10.84 0.41 27.60
C PRO A 266 10.47 0.41 29.10
N PHE A 267 10.60 1.53 29.79
CA PHE A 267 10.31 1.67 31.20
C PHE A 267 8.96 2.36 31.50
N VAL A 268 8.13 2.62 30.47
CA VAL A 268 6.79 3.15 30.69
C VAL A 268 5.93 2.06 31.33
N PRO A 269 5.29 2.31 32.49
CA PRO A 269 4.40 1.36 33.13
C PRO A 269 3.26 0.97 32.20
N GLN A 270 3.00 -0.32 32.03
CA GLN A 270 1.87 -0.81 31.29
C GLN A 270 0.62 -0.86 32.18
N SER A 271 -0.55 -0.93 31.57
CA SER A 271 -1.83 -0.97 32.29
C SER A 271 -1.89 -2.11 33.33
N ALA A 272 -1.23 -3.23 33.04
CA ALA A 272 -1.15 -4.36 33.99
C ALA A 272 -0.34 -4.02 35.24
N ASP A 273 0.77 -3.27 35.08
CA ASP A 273 1.62 -2.87 36.21
C ASP A 273 0.92 -1.87 37.11
N VAL A 274 0.15 -0.95 36.53
CA VAL A 274 -0.67 0.03 37.25
C VAL A 274 -1.82 -0.68 38.00
N ALA A 275 -2.47 -1.64 37.38
CA ALA A 275 -3.56 -2.40 37.99
C ALA A 275 -3.05 -3.24 39.19
N MET A 276 -1.88 -3.86 39.08
CA MET A 276 -1.31 -4.64 40.18
C MET A 276 -0.87 -3.74 41.35
N SER A 277 -0.37 -2.54 41.10
CA SER A 277 -0.01 -1.61 42.17
C SER A 277 -1.22 -1.14 43.00
N THR A 278 -2.39 -1.05 42.39
CA THR A 278 -3.63 -0.69 43.06
C THR A 278 -4.23 -1.84 43.92
N ILE A 279 -4.00 -3.11 43.51
CA ILE A 279 -4.49 -4.29 44.24
C ILE A 279 -3.61 -4.59 45.47
N THR A 280 -2.33 -4.32 45.45
CA THR A 280 -1.43 -4.64 46.56
C THR A 280 -1.33 -3.56 47.64
N GLY A 281 -2.11 -2.45 47.54
CA GLY A 281 -2.18 -1.40 48.58
C GLY A 281 -0.83 -0.76 48.94
N GLY A 282 0.20 -1.00 48.18
CA GLY A 282 1.54 -0.43 48.37
C GLY A 282 1.74 0.80 47.52
N ILE A 283 1.87 1.97 48.11
CA ILE A 283 2.46 3.15 47.50
C ILE A 283 3.92 2.76 47.21
N GLY A 284 4.16 2.21 46.02
CA GLY A 284 5.50 1.90 45.55
C GLY A 284 6.32 3.17 45.52
N LYS A 285 7.40 3.22 46.26
CA LYS A 285 8.38 4.30 46.20
C LYS A 285 8.92 4.40 44.80
N PHE A 286 8.60 5.48 44.11
CA PHE A 286 9.30 5.88 42.90
C PHE A 286 10.69 6.37 43.32
N PHE A 287 11.70 5.62 42.97
CA PHE A 287 13.11 6.06 42.93
C PHE A 287 13.70 5.58 41.61
#